data_023999e9e77fafadc7fa7dd3ca585449
#
_entry.id   023999e9e77fafadc7fa7dd3ca585449
#
_cell.length_a   1.000
_cell.length_b   1.000
_cell.length_c   1.000
_cell.angle_alpha   90.00
_cell.angle_beta   90.00
_cell.angle_gamma   90.00
#
_symmetry.space_group_name_H-M   'P 1'
#
loop_
_entity.id
_entity.type
_entity.pdbx_description
1 polymer ?
#
loop_
_entity_poly.entity_id
_entity_poly.type
_entity_poly.pdbx_seq_one_letter_code
_entity_poly.pdbx_strand_id
1 'polypeptide(L)'
;MKNLTRTDIISLIGKIGLKPGKSLGQNFMIDENMLDFIVRTAEPSKSDCVLEVGPGFGSLTRLLLGKVSEIHAVELDIKLFAYLQSEIVDASFHIIRADAMKLSLKELFGSRE
;
A
#
# COMPACT_ATOMS: atom_id res chain seq x y z
N MET A 1 -8.95 3.95 10.61
CA MET A 1 -9.14 2.90 9.60
C MET A 1 -8.80 1.55 10.20
N LYS A 2 -9.62 0.58 9.93
CA LYS A 2 -9.49 -0.76 10.52
C LYS A 2 -8.32 -1.54 9.90
N ASN A 3 -7.54 -2.20 10.75
CA ASN A 3 -6.52 -3.13 10.28
C ASN A 3 -7.17 -4.39 9.71
N LEU A 4 -6.59 -4.92 8.66
CA LEU A 4 -7.07 -6.16 8.06
C LEU A 4 -6.47 -7.35 8.78
N THR A 5 -7.33 -8.33 9.12
CA THR A 5 -6.88 -9.59 9.68
C THR A 5 -6.54 -10.56 8.56
N ARG A 6 -5.91 -11.69 8.93
CA ARG A 6 -5.65 -12.77 7.99
C ARG A 6 -6.95 -13.25 7.31
N THR A 7 -8.01 -13.39 8.10
CA THR A 7 -9.32 -13.83 7.59
C THR A 7 -9.87 -12.81 6.59
N ASP A 8 -9.74 -11.52 6.90
CA ASP A 8 -10.16 -10.46 5.98
C ASP A 8 -9.45 -10.56 4.64
N ILE A 9 -8.13 -10.78 4.66
CA ILE A 9 -7.33 -10.85 3.43
C ILE A 9 -7.70 -12.08 2.61
N ILE A 10 -7.88 -13.23 3.24
CA ILE A 10 -8.30 -14.44 2.55
C ILE A 10 -9.65 -14.22 1.86
N SER A 11 -10.58 -13.60 2.57
CA SER A 11 -11.89 -13.27 2.03
C SER A 11 -11.78 -12.31 0.83
N LEU A 12 -10.95 -11.29 0.94
CA LEU A 12 -10.75 -10.30 -0.13
C LEU A 12 -10.10 -10.91 -1.37
N ILE A 13 -9.16 -11.83 -1.20
CA ILE A 13 -8.54 -12.53 -2.33
C ILE A 13 -9.60 -13.20 -3.19
N GLY A 14 -10.52 -13.91 -2.55
CA GLY A 14 -11.62 -14.54 -3.26
C GLY A 14 -12.60 -13.54 -3.87
N LYS A 15 -12.94 -12.50 -3.11
CA LYS A 15 -13.94 -11.52 -3.51
C LYS A 15 -13.52 -10.68 -4.72
N ILE A 16 -12.27 -10.27 -4.80
CA ILE A 16 -11.80 -9.46 -5.92
C ILE A 16 -11.23 -10.30 -7.06
N GLY A 17 -11.21 -11.62 -6.90
CA GLY A 17 -10.80 -12.53 -7.96
C GLY A 17 -9.31 -12.62 -8.20
N LEU A 18 -8.51 -12.41 -7.17
CA LEU A 18 -7.07 -12.64 -7.27
C LEU A 18 -6.79 -14.14 -7.31
N LYS A 19 -5.83 -14.52 -8.16
CA LYS A 19 -5.34 -15.88 -8.15
C LYS A 19 -4.32 -16.02 -7.02
N PRO A 20 -4.55 -16.89 -6.04
CA PRO A 20 -3.56 -17.11 -5.00
C PRO A 20 -2.30 -17.72 -5.60
N GLY A 21 -1.15 -17.36 -5.04
CA GLY A 21 0.11 -18.00 -5.38
C GLY A 21 1.10 -17.09 -6.07
N LYS A 22 2.08 -17.74 -6.67
CA LYS A 22 3.31 -17.10 -7.13
C LYS A 22 3.15 -16.19 -8.34
N SER A 23 2.06 -16.29 -9.08
CA SER A 23 1.87 -15.53 -10.31
C SER A 23 1.86 -14.03 -10.10
N LEU A 24 1.52 -13.58 -8.91
CA LEU A 24 1.52 -12.16 -8.57
C LEU A 24 2.77 -11.75 -7.81
N GLY A 25 3.61 -12.71 -7.37
CA GLY A 25 4.82 -12.42 -6.62
C GLY A 25 4.55 -11.67 -5.33
N GLN A 26 3.35 -11.78 -4.82
CA GLN A 26 2.92 -10.97 -3.69
C GLN A 26 2.82 -11.78 -2.41
N ASN A 27 3.52 -11.31 -1.40
CA ASN A 27 3.34 -11.77 -0.05
C ASN A 27 2.57 -10.68 0.67
N PHE A 28 1.30 -10.96 0.96
CA PHE A 28 0.50 -9.99 1.70
C PHE A 28 0.95 -9.97 3.14
N MET A 29 1.39 -8.80 3.60
CA MET A 29 1.83 -8.66 4.97
C MET A 29 0.63 -8.59 5.88
N ILE A 30 0.47 -9.60 6.74
CA ILE A 30 -0.67 -9.74 7.64
C ILE A 30 -0.25 -9.87 9.11
N ASP A 31 1.05 -9.99 9.38
CA ASP A 31 1.55 -10.09 10.74
C ASP A 31 1.61 -8.69 11.36
N GLU A 32 0.71 -8.44 12.30
CA GLU A 32 0.62 -7.14 12.95
C GLU A 32 1.88 -6.76 13.72
N ASN A 33 2.57 -7.74 14.29
CA ASN A 33 3.81 -7.46 15.02
C ASN A 33 4.91 -7.01 14.05
N MET A 34 4.98 -7.63 12.88
CA MET A 34 5.96 -7.25 11.86
C MET A 34 5.65 -5.87 11.30
N LEU A 35 4.37 -5.59 11.02
CA LEU A 35 3.94 -4.27 10.55
C LEU A 35 4.28 -3.19 11.55
N ASP A 36 4.00 -3.44 12.81
CA ASP A 36 4.29 -2.50 13.89
C ASP A 36 5.81 -2.27 14.02
N PHE A 37 6.59 -3.34 13.91
CA PHE A 37 8.04 -3.26 13.93
C PHE A 37 8.57 -2.36 12.79
N ILE A 38 8.04 -2.55 11.58
CA ILE A 38 8.43 -1.76 10.41
C ILE A 38 8.13 -0.28 10.66
N VAL A 39 6.94 0.03 11.13
CA VAL A 39 6.55 1.42 11.37
C VAL A 39 7.42 2.04 12.46
N ARG A 40 7.67 1.35 13.56
CA ARG A 40 8.52 1.86 14.63
C ARG A 40 9.96 2.09 14.17
N THR A 41 10.48 1.15 13.35
CA THR A 41 11.85 1.23 12.85
C THR A 41 12.01 2.40 11.88
N ALA A 42 11.01 2.63 11.03
CA ALA A 42 11.05 3.72 10.06
C ALA A 42 10.90 5.10 10.70
N GLU A 43 10.34 5.16 11.89
CA GLU A 43 10.12 6.41 12.62
C GLU A 43 9.44 7.48 11.76
N PRO A 44 8.24 7.19 11.21
CA PRO A 44 7.59 8.14 10.32
C PRO A 44 7.22 9.44 11.05
N SER A 45 7.37 10.55 10.36
CA SER A 45 6.97 11.85 10.89
C SER A 45 5.89 12.47 10.02
N LYS A 46 5.18 13.43 10.59
CA LYS A 46 4.10 14.15 9.90
C LYS A 46 4.55 14.93 8.68
N SER A 47 5.83 15.17 8.53
CA SER A 47 6.39 15.87 7.37
C SER A 47 6.87 14.91 6.28
N ASP A 48 6.86 13.62 6.53
CA ASP A 48 7.37 12.64 5.57
C ASP A 48 6.42 12.42 4.41
N CYS A 49 7.00 12.24 3.24
CA CYS A 49 6.32 11.78 2.05
C CYS A 49 6.82 10.38 1.76
N VAL A 50 5.92 9.40 1.77
CA VAL A 50 6.28 7.98 1.69
C VAL A 50 5.96 7.43 0.32
N LEU A 51 6.90 6.67 -0.23
CA LEU A 51 6.66 5.85 -1.41
C LEU A 51 6.46 4.42 -0.97
N GLU A 52 5.33 3.85 -1.33
CA GLU A 52 5.02 2.45 -1.05
C GLU A 52 4.88 1.68 -2.36
N VAL A 53 5.74 0.67 -2.54
CA VAL A 53 5.72 -0.18 -3.73
C VAL A 53 5.02 -1.49 -3.39
N GLY A 54 3.99 -1.82 -4.17
CA GLY A 54 3.25 -3.06 -3.95
C GLY A 54 2.47 -3.09 -2.65
N PRO A 55 1.58 -2.13 -2.41
CA PRO A 55 0.85 -2.05 -1.13
C PRO A 55 -0.08 -3.24 -0.85
N GLY A 56 -0.40 -4.05 -1.84
CA GLY A 56 -1.31 -5.17 -1.68
C GLY A 56 -2.69 -4.71 -1.26
N PHE A 57 -3.19 -5.19 -0.13
CA PHE A 57 -4.47 -4.74 0.41
C PHE A 57 -4.36 -3.51 1.33
N GLY A 58 -3.16 -2.94 1.41
CA GLY A 58 -2.95 -1.71 2.15
C GLY A 58 -2.72 -1.87 3.64
N SER A 59 -2.23 -3.01 4.08
CA SER A 59 -1.98 -3.25 5.51
C SER A 59 -1.00 -2.24 6.10
N LEU A 60 0.14 -2.02 5.45
CA LEU A 60 1.11 -1.03 5.90
C LEU A 60 0.58 0.39 5.66
N THR A 61 -0.07 0.61 4.50
CA THR A 61 -0.68 1.89 4.17
C THR A 61 -1.58 2.38 5.29
N ARG A 62 -2.45 1.50 5.78
CA ARG A 62 -3.44 1.84 6.81
C ARG A 62 -2.78 2.26 8.12
N LEU A 63 -1.62 1.69 8.45
CA LEU A 63 -0.87 2.07 9.63
C LEU A 63 -0.17 3.42 9.47
N LEU A 64 0.24 3.76 8.24
CA LEU A 64 0.93 5.01 7.97
C LEU A 64 -0.01 6.21 7.84
N LEU A 65 -1.27 5.99 7.49
CA LEU A 65 -2.25 7.07 7.38
C LEU A 65 -2.36 7.82 8.70
N GLY A 66 -2.25 9.13 8.62
CA GLY A 66 -2.27 9.99 9.80
C GLY A 66 -0.92 10.16 10.49
N LYS A 67 0.10 9.39 10.10
CA LYS A 67 1.44 9.49 10.67
C LYS A 67 2.43 10.22 9.77
N VAL A 68 2.08 10.37 8.50
CA VAL A 68 2.94 11.02 7.50
C VAL A 68 2.13 12.06 6.73
N SER A 69 2.81 12.91 5.96
CA SER A 69 2.10 13.95 5.22
C SER A 69 1.42 13.40 3.97
N GLU A 70 2.08 12.51 3.25
CA GLU A 70 1.55 11.91 2.04
C GLU A 70 2.08 10.49 1.86
N ILE A 71 1.25 9.64 1.24
CA ILE A 71 1.64 8.32 0.80
C ILE A 71 1.38 8.23 -0.69
N HIS A 72 2.42 7.89 -1.45
CA HIS A 72 2.32 7.61 -2.87
C HIS A 72 2.56 6.12 -3.08
N ALA A 73 1.52 5.41 -3.49
CA ALA A 73 1.57 3.97 -3.69
C ALA A 73 1.62 3.65 -5.18
N VAL A 74 2.37 2.62 -5.53
CA VAL A 74 2.48 2.12 -6.88
C VAL A 74 2.10 0.65 -6.88
N GLU A 75 1.04 0.31 -7.58
CA GLU A 75 0.53 -1.05 -7.66
C GLU A 75 0.38 -1.47 -9.11
N LEU A 76 0.97 -2.59 -9.47
CA LEU A 76 0.93 -3.11 -10.83
C LEU A 76 -0.36 -3.86 -11.13
N ASP A 77 -0.88 -4.60 -10.15
CA ASP A 77 -2.07 -5.41 -10.34
C ASP A 77 -3.33 -4.54 -10.40
N ILE A 78 -4.09 -4.67 -11.48
CA ILE A 78 -5.26 -3.81 -11.71
C ILE A 78 -6.37 -4.04 -10.67
N LYS A 79 -6.51 -5.27 -10.18
CA LYS A 79 -7.56 -5.58 -9.20
C LYS A 79 -7.23 -5.00 -7.83
N LEU A 80 -5.98 -5.09 -7.42
CA LEU A 80 -5.52 -4.48 -6.18
C LEU A 80 -5.54 -2.95 -6.28
N PHE A 81 -5.13 -2.41 -7.42
CA PHE A 81 -5.22 -0.97 -7.66
C PHE A 81 -6.66 -0.47 -7.50
N ALA A 82 -7.60 -1.11 -8.15
CA ALA A 82 -9.01 -0.73 -8.09
C ALA A 82 -9.56 -0.85 -6.66
N TYR A 83 -9.19 -1.93 -5.97
CA TYR A 83 -9.60 -2.13 -4.58
C TYR A 83 -9.09 -0.99 -3.68
N LEU A 84 -7.80 -0.69 -3.76
CA LEU A 84 -7.21 0.36 -2.92
C LEU A 84 -7.77 1.73 -3.24
N GLN A 85 -7.97 2.02 -4.53
CA GLN A 85 -8.50 3.30 -4.96
C GLN A 85 -9.90 3.55 -4.40
N SER A 86 -10.72 2.51 -4.33
CA SER A 86 -12.08 2.63 -3.81
C SER A 86 -12.13 2.55 -2.29
N GLU A 87 -11.24 1.80 -1.67
CA GLU A 87 -11.30 1.50 -0.25
C GLU A 87 -10.60 2.55 0.62
N ILE A 88 -9.49 3.08 0.15
CA ILE A 88 -8.73 4.08 0.91
C ILE A 88 -9.05 5.46 0.35
N VAL A 89 -9.96 6.16 1.03
CA VAL A 89 -10.38 7.50 0.66
C VAL A 89 -9.81 8.48 1.68
N ASP A 90 -8.64 9.01 1.36
CA ASP A 90 -7.92 9.92 2.24
C ASP A 90 -7.13 10.89 1.34
N ALA A 91 -7.19 12.18 1.64
CA ALA A 91 -6.54 13.20 0.81
C ALA A 91 -5.02 13.04 0.74
N SER A 92 -4.42 12.37 1.71
CA SER A 92 -2.97 12.14 1.74
C SER A 92 -2.55 10.87 1.00
N PHE A 93 -3.49 10.06 0.55
CA PHE A 93 -3.19 8.81 -0.15
C PHE A 93 -3.35 8.98 -1.66
N HIS A 94 -2.28 8.67 -2.38
CA HIS A 94 -2.24 8.74 -3.84
C HIS A 94 -1.78 7.39 -4.37
N ILE A 95 -2.47 6.85 -5.35
CA ILE A 95 -2.12 5.58 -5.93
C ILE A 95 -2.12 5.66 -7.46
N ILE A 96 -1.11 5.05 -8.06
CA ILE A 96 -1.05 4.88 -9.51
C ILE A 96 -0.86 3.41 -9.85
N ARG A 97 -1.39 3.03 -11.01
CA ARG A 97 -1.17 1.69 -11.53
C ARG A 97 0.02 1.72 -12.47
N ALA A 98 1.11 1.13 -12.03
CA ALA A 98 2.34 1.14 -12.81
C ALA A 98 3.32 0.08 -12.32
N ASP A 99 4.32 -0.20 -13.15
CA ASP A 99 5.46 -0.99 -12.76
C ASP A 99 6.49 -0.04 -12.15
N ALA A 100 6.72 -0.15 -10.84
CA ALA A 100 7.63 0.73 -10.13
C ALA A 100 9.06 0.69 -10.69
N MET A 101 9.46 -0.43 -11.29
CA MET A 101 10.79 -0.57 -11.90
C MET A 101 10.98 0.35 -13.11
N LYS A 102 9.88 0.84 -13.69
CA LYS A 102 9.90 1.68 -14.88
C LYS A 102 9.62 3.15 -14.59
N LEU A 103 9.41 3.50 -13.33
CA LEU A 103 9.10 4.87 -12.94
C LEU A 103 10.29 5.55 -12.30
N SER A 104 10.42 6.85 -12.54
CA SER A 104 11.37 7.68 -11.81
C SER A 104 10.66 8.34 -10.62
N LEU A 105 11.45 8.74 -9.62
CA LEU A 105 10.92 9.49 -8.48
C LEU A 105 10.31 10.81 -8.93
N LYS A 106 10.88 11.41 -9.97
CA LYS A 106 10.35 12.66 -10.52
C LYS A 106 8.94 12.47 -11.08
N GLU A 107 8.69 11.34 -11.78
CA GLU A 107 7.36 11.04 -12.30
C GLU A 107 6.35 10.84 -11.18
N LEU A 108 6.78 10.25 -10.05
CA LEU A 108 5.90 9.99 -8.93
C LEU A 108 5.58 11.24 -8.11
N PHE A 109 6.58 12.07 -7.85
CA PHE A 109 6.45 13.20 -6.93
C PHE A 109 6.44 14.56 -7.64
N GLY A 110 6.54 14.56 -8.97
CA GLY A 110 6.60 15.80 -9.73
C GLY A 110 7.86 16.59 -9.42
N SER A 111 7.72 17.92 -9.25
CA SER A 111 8.84 18.79 -8.98
C SER A 111 9.22 18.88 -7.50
N ARG A 112 8.74 17.99 -6.67
CA ARG A 112 9.11 17.98 -5.26
C ARG A 112 10.56 17.57 -5.07
N GLU A 113 11.21 18.25 -4.20
CA GLU A 113 12.57 17.94 -3.81
C GLU A 113 12.71 17.90 -2.30
#